data_6534207a9b3cc9ca2ea80db5313e6949
#
_entry.id   6534207a9b3cc9ca2ea80db5313e6949
#
_cell.length_a   1.000
_cell.length_b   1.000
_cell.length_c   1.000
_cell.angle_alpha   90.00
_cell.angle_beta   90.00
_cell.angle_gamma   90.00
#
_symmetry.space_group_name_H-M   'P 1'
#
loop_
_entity.id
_entity.type
_entity.pdbx_description
1 polymer ?
#
loop_
_entity_poly.entity_id
_entity_poly.type
_entity_poly.pdbx_seq_one_letter_code
_entity_poly.pdbx_strand_id
1 'polypeptide(L)'
;RVVDLTRVLAGPFCTMLLGDMGAEVIKIEDPDHGDDTRDWAPFVEGWSTYYLGVNRNKKSVAIDLKSDEGAALLANLIGSADVLVENFRPGTLERFDRLWNTTQRSNAVLPARNAACSSPVGGAASSKYSSE
;
A
#
# COMPACT_ATOMS: atom_id res chain seq x y z
N ARG A 1 -3.87 -11.88 7.34
CA ARG A 1 -2.57 -11.18 7.22
C ARG A 1 -2.56 -10.26 6.01
N VAL A 2 -2.09 -9.04 6.18
CA VAL A 2 -1.96 -8.02 5.13
C VAL A 2 -0.47 -7.68 4.96
N VAL A 3 0.02 -7.71 3.72
CA VAL A 3 1.33 -7.14 3.36
C VAL A 3 1.09 -5.75 2.79
N ASP A 4 1.71 -4.76 3.40
CA ASP A 4 1.53 -3.33 3.11
C ASP A 4 2.80 -2.75 2.48
N LEU A 5 2.78 -2.52 1.17
CA LEU A 5 3.84 -1.86 0.41
C LEU A 5 3.58 -0.35 0.22
N THR A 6 2.55 0.16 0.88
CA THR A 6 2.09 1.54 0.63
C THR A 6 2.95 2.57 1.35
N ARG A 7 2.93 3.80 0.83
CA ARG A 7 3.64 4.96 1.37
C ARG A 7 2.72 6.17 1.48
N VAL A 8 3.11 7.11 2.31
CA VAL A 8 2.53 8.44 2.50
C VAL A 8 1.18 8.40 3.23
N LEU A 9 0.02 8.38 2.55
CA LEU A 9 -1.27 8.58 3.20
C LEU A 9 -2.33 7.54 2.83
N ALA A 10 -2.82 7.56 1.61
CA ALA A 10 -4.05 6.84 1.27
C ALA A 10 -3.95 5.32 1.48
N GLY A 11 -2.85 4.72 1.04
CA GLY A 11 -2.57 3.30 1.27
C GLY A 11 -2.33 2.98 2.74
N PRO A 12 -1.41 3.69 3.43
CA PRO A 12 -1.19 3.49 4.86
C PRO A 12 -2.44 3.68 5.71
N PHE A 13 -3.32 4.63 5.37
CA PHE A 13 -4.59 4.82 6.05
C PHE A 13 -5.54 3.62 5.85
N CYS A 14 -5.61 3.09 4.63
CA CYS A 14 -6.39 1.88 4.35
C CYS A 14 -5.90 0.68 5.17
N THR A 15 -4.59 0.42 5.17
CA THR A 15 -4.01 -0.72 5.90
C THR A 15 -4.05 -0.52 7.42
N MET A 16 -4.01 0.74 7.89
CA MET A 16 -4.25 1.07 9.30
C MET A 16 -5.67 0.67 9.74
N LEU A 17 -6.70 0.98 8.94
CA LEU A 17 -8.08 0.58 9.24
C LEU A 17 -8.21 -0.94 9.30
N LEU A 18 -7.53 -1.68 8.41
CA LEU A 18 -7.50 -3.14 8.49
C LEU A 18 -6.85 -3.61 9.79
N GLY A 19 -5.75 -2.98 10.21
CA GLY A 19 -5.10 -3.25 11.49
C GLY A 19 -6.01 -2.94 12.69
N ASP A 20 -6.73 -1.81 12.66
CA ASP A 20 -7.70 -1.45 13.70
C ASP A 20 -8.86 -2.46 13.80
N MET A 21 -9.20 -3.12 12.70
CA MET A 21 -10.19 -4.21 12.66
C MET A 21 -9.63 -5.59 13.01
N GLY A 22 -8.36 -5.68 13.42
CA GLY A 22 -7.73 -6.89 13.91
C GLY A 22 -6.91 -7.67 12.89
N ALA A 23 -6.66 -7.14 11.69
CA ALA A 23 -5.75 -7.76 10.75
C ALA A 23 -4.30 -7.65 11.23
N GLU A 24 -3.50 -8.69 11.01
CA GLU A 24 -2.06 -8.61 11.14
C GLU A 24 -1.51 -7.87 9.91
N VAL A 25 -1.02 -6.65 10.10
CA VAL A 25 -0.46 -5.84 9.02
C VAL A 25 1.05 -5.80 9.12
N ILE A 26 1.73 -6.22 8.05
CA ILE A 26 3.18 -6.18 7.90
C ILE A 26 3.51 -5.11 6.87
N LYS A 27 4.02 -3.97 7.34
CA LYS A 27 4.46 -2.86 6.49
C LYS A 27 5.90 -3.07 6.05
N ILE A 28 6.12 -3.07 4.76
CA ILE A 28 7.45 -3.16 4.17
C ILE A 28 7.98 -1.74 3.93
N GLU A 29 9.17 -1.50 4.44
CA GLU A 29 9.81 -0.19 4.36
C GLU A 29 11.22 -0.31 3.74
N ASP A 30 11.70 0.79 3.17
CA ASP A 30 13.08 0.92 2.71
C ASP A 30 14.04 0.83 3.92
N PRO A 31 15.13 0.06 3.84
CA PRO A 31 16.03 -0.10 4.98
C PRO A 31 16.78 1.17 5.38
N ASP A 32 17.01 2.09 4.44
CA ASP A 32 17.79 3.31 4.68
C ASP A 32 16.92 4.48 5.15
N HIS A 33 15.71 4.61 4.58
CA HIS A 33 14.88 5.80 4.77
C HIS A 33 13.50 5.50 5.38
N GLY A 34 13.04 4.26 5.33
CA GLY A 34 11.69 3.91 5.76
C GLY A 34 10.60 4.48 4.86
N ASP A 35 9.48 4.87 5.49
CA ASP A 35 8.42 5.64 4.85
C ASP A 35 8.77 7.14 4.92
N ASP A 36 8.61 7.88 3.82
CA ASP A 36 8.89 9.31 3.72
C ASP A 36 8.25 10.13 4.86
N THR A 37 7.10 9.67 5.35
CA THR A 37 6.38 10.33 6.44
C THR A 37 7.05 10.24 7.80
N ARG A 38 8.11 9.43 7.95
CA ARG A 38 8.92 9.40 9.17
C ARG A 38 9.64 10.71 9.42
N ASP A 39 9.98 11.44 8.35
CA ASP A 39 10.66 12.73 8.40
C ASP A 39 9.70 13.93 8.36
N TRP A 40 8.39 13.72 8.44
CA TRP A 40 7.40 14.79 8.37
C TRP A 40 7.01 15.32 9.75
N ALA A 41 7.11 16.63 9.90
CA ALA A 41 6.63 17.33 11.11
C ALA A 41 5.08 17.27 11.21
N PRO A 42 4.53 17.43 12.42
CA PRO A 42 5.21 17.71 13.68
C PRO A 42 5.80 16.44 14.33
N PHE A 43 6.81 16.64 15.18
CA PHE A 43 7.47 15.56 15.91
C PHE A 43 7.12 15.59 17.40
N VAL A 44 6.96 14.42 18.00
CA VAL A 44 6.86 14.22 19.43
C VAL A 44 7.87 13.14 19.83
N GLU A 45 8.76 13.47 20.75
CA GLU A 45 9.85 12.58 21.21
C GLU A 45 10.68 11.98 20.07
N GLY A 46 10.90 12.75 19.00
CA GLY A 46 11.66 12.34 17.82
C GLY A 46 10.86 11.52 16.79
N TRP A 47 9.58 11.27 17.03
CA TRP A 47 8.71 10.53 16.12
C TRP A 47 7.77 11.45 15.35
N SER A 48 7.67 11.28 14.06
CA SER A 48 6.64 11.95 13.25
C SER A 48 5.25 11.53 13.71
N THR A 49 4.45 12.51 14.14
CA THR A 49 3.05 12.23 14.53
C THR A 49 2.21 11.84 13.33
N TYR A 50 2.59 12.31 12.15
CA TYR A 50 1.95 11.90 10.90
C TYR A 50 2.16 10.40 10.64
N TYR A 51 3.43 9.95 10.72
CA TYR A 51 3.74 8.53 10.56
C TYR A 51 2.99 7.67 11.58
N LEU A 52 3.04 8.03 12.85
CA LEU A 52 2.36 7.30 13.92
C LEU A 52 0.85 7.25 13.72
N GLY A 53 0.26 8.34 13.23
CA GLY A 53 -1.17 8.46 13.00
C GLY A 53 -1.72 7.44 12.01
N VAL A 54 -0.99 7.17 10.92
CA VAL A 54 -1.46 6.29 9.82
C VAL A 54 -0.80 4.91 9.81
N ASN A 55 0.17 4.64 10.72
CA ASN A 55 0.88 3.36 10.76
C ASN A 55 0.74 2.63 12.10
N ARG A 56 -0.16 3.08 12.98
CA ARG A 56 -0.47 2.33 14.21
C ARG A 56 -0.97 0.92 13.89
N ASN A 57 -0.75 -0.02 14.81
CA ASN A 57 -1.15 -1.43 14.68
C ASN A 57 -0.48 -2.18 13.52
N LYS A 58 0.66 -1.69 13.01
CA LYS A 58 1.43 -2.37 11.99
C LYS A 58 2.78 -2.84 12.54
N LYS A 59 3.25 -3.96 12.02
CA LYS A 59 4.63 -4.42 12.18
C LYS A 59 5.44 -3.87 11.01
N SER A 60 6.54 -3.16 11.28
CA SER A 60 7.44 -2.68 10.24
C SER A 60 8.57 -3.68 10.00
N VAL A 61 8.85 -3.94 8.73
CA VAL A 61 9.96 -4.78 8.28
C VAL A 61 10.74 -4.03 7.20
N ALA A 62 12.03 -3.84 7.42
CA ALA A 62 12.91 -3.21 6.45
C ALA A 62 13.39 -4.24 5.42
N ILE A 63 13.11 -3.99 4.14
CA ILE A 63 13.50 -4.88 3.03
C ILE A 63 14.01 -4.03 1.86
N ASP A 64 15.23 -4.29 1.40
CA ASP A 64 15.70 -3.74 0.13
C ASP A 64 15.06 -4.49 -1.04
N LEU A 65 14.00 -3.93 -1.59
CA LEU A 65 13.27 -4.51 -2.73
C LEU A 65 14.05 -4.48 -4.05
N LYS A 66 15.24 -3.88 -4.07
CA LYS A 66 16.10 -3.86 -5.25
C LYS A 66 17.08 -5.04 -5.27
N SER A 67 17.29 -5.67 -4.11
CA SER A 67 18.13 -6.87 -4.00
C SER A 67 17.35 -8.14 -4.34
N ASP A 68 18.02 -9.15 -4.83
CA ASP A 68 17.40 -10.46 -5.12
C ASP A 68 16.90 -11.14 -3.84
N GLU A 69 17.64 -11.00 -2.75
CA GLU A 69 17.28 -11.53 -1.43
C GLU A 69 16.01 -10.84 -0.89
N GLY A 70 15.95 -9.51 -1.00
CA GLY A 70 14.78 -8.74 -0.54
C GLY A 70 13.53 -9.08 -1.33
N ALA A 71 13.68 -9.23 -2.64
CA ALA A 71 12.59 -9.63 -3.50
C ALA A 71 12.11 -11.07 -3.20
N ALA A 72 13.02 -12.01 -2.95
CA ALA A 72 12.66 -13.37 -2.54
C ALA A 72 11.93 -13.39 -1.18
N LEU A 73 12.40 -12.56 -0.22
CA LEU A 73 11.75 -12.42 1.08
C LEU A 73 10.34 -11.85 0.94
N LEU A 74 10.17 -10.80 0.12
CA LEU A 74 8.86 -10.24 -0.16
C LEU A 74 7.93 -11.28 -0.79
N ALA A 75 8.39 -12.05 -1.77
CA ALA A 75 7.61 -13.10 -2.40
C ALA A 75 7.10 -14.15 -1.38
N ASN A 76 7.95 -14.54 -0.44
CA ASN A 76 7.58 -15.46 0.64
C ASN A 76 6.52 -14.85 1.58
N LEU A 77 6.67 -13.57 1.95
CA LEU A 77 5.69 -12.86 2.77
C LEU A 77 4.33 -12.80 2.07
N ILE A 78 4.31 -12.44 0.80
CA ILE A 78 3.09 -12.37 0.00
C ILE A 78 2.45 -13.76 -0.14
N GLY A 79 3.24 -14.81 -0.35
CA GLY A 79 2.73 -16.19 -0.41
C GLY A 79 2.01 -16.65 0.87
N SER A 80 2.28 -16.01 2.00
CA SER A 80 1.65 -16.27 3.29
C SER A 80 0.57 -15.26 3.68
N ALA A 81 0.28 -14.29 2.83
CA ALA A 81 -0.68 -13.22 3.08
C ALA A 81 -2.01 -13.45 2.38
N ASP A 82 -3.07 -12.91 2.98
CA ASP A 82 -4.42 -12.92 2.39
C ASP A 82 -4.62 -11.72 1.46
N VAL A 83 -3.94 -10.60 1.75
CA VAL A 83 -4.08 -9.34 1.03
C VAL A 83 -2.71 -8.67 0.86
N LEU A 84 -2.45 -8.19 -0.35
CA LEU A 84 -1.36 -7.27 -0.66
C LEU A 84 -1.94 -5.90 -1.00
N VAL A 85 -1.44 -4.85 -0.35
CA VAL A 85 -1.83 -3.46 -0.64
C VAL A 85 -0.59 -2.68 -1.10
N GLU A 86 -0.72 -2.03 -2.26
CA GLU A 86 0.33 -1.21 -2.83
C GLU A 86 -0.25 0.09 -3.39
N ASN A 87 0.54 1.15 -3.47
CA ASN A 87 0.19 2.41 -4.11
C ASN A 87 1.33 2.98 -4.95
N PHE A 88 2.10 2.09 -5.56
CA PHE A 88 3.18 2.47 -6.47
C PHE A 88 2.65 3.07 -7.77
N ARG A 89 3.53 3.74 -8.48
CA ARG A 89 3.23 4.17 -9.85
C ARG A 89 3.02 2.94 -10.73
N PRO A 90 2.07 3.00 -11.70
CA PRO A 90 1.89 1.92 -12.67
C PRO A 90 3.23 1.48 -13.29
N GLY A 91 3.43 0.17 -13.42
CA GLY A 91 4.67 -0.41 -13.93
C GLY A 91 5.77 -0.61 -12.90
N THR A 92 5.59 -0.16 -11.66
CA THR A 92 6.61 -0.35 -10.61
C THR A 92 6.56 -1.77 -10.07
N LEU A 93 5.38 -2.29 -9.79
CA LEU A 93 5.19 -3.64 -9.26
C LEU A 93 5.66 -4.70 -10.27
N GLU A 94 5.43 -4.45 -11.56
CA GLU A 94 5.85 -5.34 -12.64
C GLU A 94 7.38 -5.50 -12.74
N ARG A 95 8.15 -4.55 -12.23
CA ARG A 95 9.61 -4.67 -12.13
C ARG A 95 10.03 -5.67 -11.08
N PHE A 96 9.21 -5.87 -10.07
CA PHE A 96 9.38 -6.90 -9.06
C PHE A 96 8.79 -8.24 -9.52
N ASP A 97 7.96 -8.25 -10.58
CA ASP A 97 7.25 -9.41 -11.11
C ASP A 97 8.18 -10.46 -11.75
N ARG A 98 9.42 -10.10 -12.11
CA ARG A 98 10.43 -11.09 -12.59
C ARG A 98 10.68 -12.21 -11.57
N LEU A 99 10.44 -11.92 -10.29
CA LEU A 99 10.60 -12.87 -9.19
C LEU A 99 9.26 -13.52 -8.81
N TRP A 100 8.14 -12.87 -9.15
CA TRP A 100 6.79 -13.32 -8.86
C TRP A 100 6.28 -14.43 -9.81
N ASN A 101 6.68 -14.40 -11.07
CA ASN A 101 6.13 -15.28 -12.11
C ASN A 101 6.52 -16.76 -11.98
N THR A 102 7.36 -17.12 -11.00
CA THR A 102 7.84 -18.51 -10.92
C THR A 102 7.08 -19.37 -9.91
N THR A 103 6.28 -18.82 -8.99
CA THR A 103 5.82 -19.65 -7.88
C THR A 103 4.33 -19.62 -7.53
N GLN A 104 3.54 -18.60 -7.80
CA GLN A 104 2.17 -18.54 -7.27
C GLN A 104 1.16 -17.78 -8.15
N ARG A 105 0.51 -18.45 -9.09
CA ARG A 105 -0.73 -17.96 -9.73
C ARG A 105 -2.01 -18.28 -8.95
N SER A 106 -1.96 -18.70 -7.70
CA SER A 106 -3.10 -19.33 -7.04
C SER A 106 -3.73 -18.62 -5.85
N ASN A 107 -3.18 -17.52 -5.36
CA ASN A 107 -3.86 -16.74 -4.31
C ASN A 107 -4.19 -15.36 -4.85
N ALA A 108 -5.46 -14.96 -4.70
CA ALA A 108 -5.99 -13.71 -5.21
C ALA A 108 -5.17 -12.51 -4.71
N VAL A 109 -4.22 -12.08 -5.53
CA VAL A 109 -3.70 -10.72 -5.43
C VAL A 109 -4.82 -9.84 -5.90
N LEU A 110 -5.50 -9.20 -4.97
CA LEU A 110 -6.25 -8.01 -5.29
C LEU A 110 -5.20 -6.90 -5.44
N PRO A 111 -4.83 -6.49 -6.67
CA PRO A 111 -4.13 -5.23 -6.80
C PRO A 111 -5.09 -4.21 -6.19
N ALA A 112 -4.70 -3.56 -5.11
CA ALA A 112 -5.27 -2.27 -4.76
C ALA A 112 -4.82 -1.32 -5.88
N ARG A 113 -5.31 -1.58 -7.10
CA ARG A 113 -5.28 -0.59 -8.16
C ARG A 113 -5.87 0.61 -7.51
N ASN A 114 -5.10 1.68 -7.46
CA ASN A 114 -5.54 2.97 -7.00
C ASN A 114 -7.06 3.02 -7.00
N ALA A 115 -7.67 2.99 -5.83
CA ALA A 115 -8.97 3.55 -5.65
C ALA A 115 -8.86 5.09 -5.80
N ALA A 116 -8.01 5.54 -6.71
CA ALA A 116 -8.23 6.74 -7.44
C ALA A 116 -9.55 6.49 -8.12
N CYS A 117 -10.58 7.04 -7.53
CA CYS A 117 -11.92 7.19 -8.05
C CYS A 117 -11.83 7.63 -9.51
N SER A 118 -11.58 6.70 -10.42
CA SER A 118 -11.87 6.82 -11.83
C SER A 118 -13.26 6.25 -12.04
N SER A 119 -14.21 6.76 -11.27
CA SER A 119 -15.57 6.80 -11.77
C SER A 119 -15.50 7.70 -13.00
N PRO A 120 -15.87 7.23 -14.19
CA PRO A 120 -16.08 8.13 -15.29
C PRO A 120 -17.24 9.02 -14.86
N VAL A 121 -16.94 10.25 -14.45
CA VAL A 121 -17.92 11.34 -14.48
C VAL A 121 -18.13 11.67 -15.95
N GLY A 122 -18.92 10.84 -16.57
CA GLY A 122 -19.29 10.91 -17.97
C GLY A 122 -20.70 10.43 -18.15
N GLY A 123 -21.62 11.19 -17.65
CA GLY A 123 -23.04 11.05 -17.87
C GLY A 123 -23.65 12.44 -17.91
N ALA A 124 -23.62 13.05 -19.08
CA ALA A 124 -24.33 14.28 -19.36
C ALA A 124 -25.83 14.06 -19.05
N ALA A 125 -26.28 14.50 -17.91
CA ALA A 125 -27.69 14.77 -17.68
C ALA A 125 -27.96 16.21 -18.11
N SER A 126 -28.27 16.41 -19.38
CA SER A 126 -28.92 17.62 -19.86
C SER A 126 -30.34 17.63 -19.30
N SER A 127 -30.55 18.23 -18.17
CA SER A 127 -31.87 18.61 -17.70
C SER A 127 -32.21 19.96 -18.33
N LYS A 128 -33.09 19.89 -19.32
CA LYS A 128 -33.84 21.04 -19.83
C LYS A 128 -34.73 21.54 -18.70
N TYR A 129 -34.43 22.69 -18.14
CA TYR A 129 -35.41 23.50 -17.47
C TYR A 129 -35.98 24.48 -18.51
N SER A 130 -37.19 24.18 -19.02
CA SER A 130 -38.04 25.13 -19.69
C SER A 130 -38.63 26.07 -18.65
N SER A 131 -38.46 27.33 -18.88
CA SER A 131 -39.22 28.41 -18.27
C SER A 131 -40.69 28.36 -18.72
N GLU A 132 -41.61 28.39 -17.78
CA GLU A 132 -42.88 29.13 -17.81
C GLU A 132 -43.21 29.59 -16.39
#